data_5ede6b55ffacc8008f9dab4e00683f20
#
_entry.id   5ede6b55ffacc8008f9dab4e00683f20
#
_cell.length_a   1.000
_cell.length_b   1.000
_cell.length_c   1.000
_cell.angle_alpha   90.00
_cell.angle_beta   90.00
_cell.angle_gamma   90.00
#
_symmetry.space_group_name_H-M   'P 1'
#
loop_
_entity.id
_entity.type
_entity.pdbx_description
1 polymer ?
#
loop_
_entity_poly.entity_id
_entity_poly.type
_entity_poly.pdbx_seq_one_letter_code
_entity_poly.pdbx_strand_id
1 'polypeptide(L)'
;MPATAVDYLESLLRTRKLDHTLTGFRSEPAEARWLVPTGITALDARLDGGIPRGHLSEVVGPRSSGRLAVVVSALAGATSRGEAVALVDPLDMFDPVSASASGVDFQRMLWIRGEAASSARVSLSCEYGTLQKSLDRAVKALNIVLQAGGFGLVVVDLGEVAMTTIKRLPYTTWVRLHRVIEGSETACVLIGSEPIARSAGGVTIQMAAGQNARVIRARKVESDQHVRVPLSAAAC
;
A
#
# COMPACT_ATOMS: atom_id res chain seq x y z
N MET A 1 6.60 43.83 -14.67
CA MET A 1 6.66 42.95 -13.47
C MET A 1 8.01 42.26 -13.52
N PRO A 2 8.85 42.34 -12.46
CA PRO A 2 10.09 41.57 -12.45
C PRO A 2 9.77 40.08 -12.42
N ALA A 3 10.48 39.31 -13.25
CA ALA A 3 10.39 37.85 -13.27
C ALA A 3 10.68 37.32 -11.85
N THR A 4 9.85 36.37 -11.38
CA THR A 4 10.08 35.78 -10.08
C THR A 4 11.34 34.89 -10.11
N ALA A 5 11.94 34.64 -8.96
CA ALA A 5 13.11 33.72 -8.88
C ALA A 5 12.78 32.33 -9.45
N VAL A 6 11.51 31.93 -9.45
CA VAL A 6 11.00 30.71 -10.04
C VAL A 6 11.07 30.77 -11.57
N ASP A 7 10.64 31.87 -12.21
CA ASP A 7 10.69 32.03 -13.65
C ASP A 7 12.14 31.98 -14.19
N TYR A 8 13.07 32.52 -13.40
CA TYR A 8 14.50 32.46 -13.72
C TYR A 8 15.08 31.05 -13.62
N LEU A 9 14.73 30.31 -12.58
CA LEU A 9 15.11 28.90 -12.42
C LEU A 9 14.53 28.00 -13.52
N GLU A 10 13.27 28.19 -13.87
CA GLU A 10 12.63 27.48 -14.99
C GLU A 10 13.34 27.73 -16.32
N SER A 11 13.72 29.00 -16.60
CA SER A 11 14.47 29.35 -17.76
C SER A 11 15.85 28.66 -17.83
N LEU A 12 16.56 28.61 -16.69
CA LEU A 12 17.85 27.93 -16.59
C LEU A 12 17.75 26.42 -16.83
N LEU A 13 16.72 25.79 -16.27
CA LEU A 13 16.50 24.34 -16.39
C LEU A 13 16.12 23.97 -17.84
N ARG A 14 15.31 24.79 -18.53
CA ARG A 14 15.01 24.63 -19.96
C ARG A 14 16.27 24.76 -20.82
N THR A 15 17.12 25.73 -20.52
CA THR A 15 18.37 25.95 -21.24
C THR A 15 19.32 24.75 -21.14
N ARG A 16 19.28 24.05 -20.03
CA ARG A 16 20.08 22.83 -19.76
C ARG A 16 19.41 21.52 -20.14
N LYS A 17 18.24 21.54 -20.79
CA LYS A 17 17.41 20.38 -21.15
C LYS A 17 17.06 19.48 -19.93
N LEU A 18 16.89 20.09 -18.76
CA LEU A 18 16.50 19.45 -17.49
C LEU A 18 15.05 19.81 -17.13
N ASP A 19 14.28 20.30 -18.10
CA ASP A 19 12.87 20.69 -17.97
C ASP A 19 11.94 19.53 -17.62
N HIS A 20 12.34 18.28 -17.90
CA HIS A 20 11.61 17.09 -17.43
C HIS A 20 11.53 16.99 -15.90
N THR A 21 12.46 17.61 -15.17
CA THR A 21 12.40 17.70 -13.70
C THR A 21 11.41 18.76 -13.22
N LEU A 22 10.94 19.67 -14.10
CA LEU A 22 9.96 20.72 -13.77
C LEU A 22 8.51 20.29 -13.93
N THR A 23 8.24 19.17 -14.61
CA THR A 23 6.86 18.70 -14.82
C THR A 23 6.14 18.35 -13.51
N GLY A 24 6.85 18.25 -12.39
CA GLY A 24 6.30 18.10 -11.04
C GLY A 24 5.85 19.40 -10.36
N PHE A 25 6.14 20.58 -10.95
CA PHE A 25 5.87 21.89 -10.31
C PHE A 25 4.68 22.65 -10.90
N ARG A 26 3.99 22.14 -11.91
CA ARG A 26 2.76 22.77 -12.39
C ARG A 26 1.59 22.43 -11.48
N SER A 27 1.12 23.45 -10.79
CA SER A 27 -0.01 23.55 -9.88
C SER A 27 -1.35 23.28 -10.58
N GLU A 28 -1.71 22.00 -10.69
CA GLU A 28 -3.07 21.57 -10.38
C GLU A 28 -3.09 21.16 -8.92
N PRO A 29 -4.25 20.96 -8.27
CA PRO A 29 -4.25 20.68 -6.82
C PRO A 29 -3.33 19.49 -6.55
N ALA A 30 -2.08 19.84 -6.25
CA ALA A 30 -0.92 18.95 -6.23
C ALA A 30 -1.06 17.86 -5.17
N GLU A 31 -2.00 18.00 -4.25
CA GLU A 31 -2.24 17.05 -3.18
C GLU A 31 -2.95 15.78 -3.64
N ALA A 32 -3.91 15.87 -4.57
CA ALA A 32 -4.68 14.71 -5.04
C ALA A 32 -3.84 13.73 -5.88
N ARG A 33 -2.86 14.20 -6.63
CA ARG A 33 -1.98 13.36 -7.47
C ARG A 33 -1.06 12.47 -6.63
N TRP A 34 -0.75 12.89 -5.41
CA TRP A 34 0.15 12.18 -4.50
C TRP A 34 -0.55 11.22 -3.56
N LEU A 35 -1.86 11.00 -3.75
CA LEU A 35 -2.67 10.14 -2.92
C LEU A 35 -3.34 9.05 -3.78
N VAL A 36 -3.55 7.89 -3.17
CA VAL A 36 -4.36 6.80 -3.73
C VAL A 36 -5.61 6.69 -2.88
N PRO A 37 -6.79 7.07 -3.39
CA PRO A 37 -8.04 6.92 -2.66
C PRO A 37 -8.27 5.46 -2.26
N THR A 38 -8.75 5.24 -1.05
CA THR A 38 -9.14 3.90 -0.58
C THR A 38 -10.44 3.43 -1.21
N GLY A 39 -11.21 4.34 -1.82
CA GLY A 39 -12.55 4.09 -2.32
C GLY A 39 -13.62 4.09 -1.22
N ILE A 40 -13.24 4.40 0.02
CA ILE A 40 -14.14 4.51 1.17
C ILE A 40 -14.19 5.97 1.58
N THR A 41 -15.22 6.68 1.14
CA THR A 41 -15.35 8.14 1.28
C THR A 41 -15.06 8.65 2.69
N ALA A 42 -15.60 7.96 3.70
CA ALA A 42 -15.41 8.37 5.10
C ALA A 42 -13.97 8.16 5.58
N LEU A 43 -13.23 7.21 5.01
CA LEU A 43 -11.82 6.98 5.30
C LEU A 43 -10.94 7.96 4.53
N ASP A 44 -11.24 8.18 3.25
CA ASP A 44 -10.52 9.12 2.40
C ASP A 44 -10.60 10.55 2.93
N ALA A 45 -11.75 10.97 3.46
CA ALA A 45 -11.91 12.27 4.12
C ALA A 45 -10.98 12.44 5.34
N ARG A 46 -10.59 11.36 6.01
CA ARG A 46 -9.66 11.40 7.15
C ARG A 46 -8.20 11.27 6.76
N LEU A 47 -7.97 10.81 5.55
CA LEU A 47 -6.64 10.65 4.96
C LEU A 47 -6.29 11.82 4.02
N ASP A 48 -7.06 12.93 4.08
CA ASP A 48 -6.92 14.08 3.18
C ASP A 48 -6.99 13.67 1.69
N GLY A 49 -7.71 12.59 1.37
CA GLY A 49 -7.93 12.10 0.02
C GLY A 49 -7.42 10.67 -0.25
N GLY A 50 -6.65 10.07 0.65
CA GLY A 50 -6.20 8.69 0.46
C GLY A 50 -4.82 8.34 1.03
N ILE A 51 -4.27 7.27 0.51
CA ILE A 51 -2.97 6.71 0.92
C ILE A 51 -1.85 7.46 0.19
N PRO A 52 -0.82 7.98 0.89
CA PRO A 52 0.26 8.75 0.28
C PRO A 52 1.16 7.90 -0.61
N ARG A 53 1.45 8.39 -1.82
CA ARG A 53 2.45 7.82 -2.73
C ARG A 53 3.86 8.17 -2.23
N GLY A 54 4.85 7.37 -2.62
CA GLY A 54 6.22 7.53 -2.16
C GLY A 54 6.45 7.07 -0.72
N HIS A 55 5.49 6.42 -0.09
CA HIS A 55 5.57 5.98 1.30
C HIS A 55 5.03 4.57 1.51
N LEU A 56 5.55 3.91 2.59
CA LEU A 56 4.97 2.69 3.10
C LEU A 56 3.82 3.04 4.06
N SER A 57 2.64 2.56 3.76
CA SER A 57 1.45 2.66 4.60
C SER A 57 1.04 1.28 5.11
N GLU A 58 0.20 1.24 6.14
CA GLU A 58 -0.17 -0.01 6.78
C GLU A 58 -1.68 -0.07 7.02
N VAL A 59 -2.28 -1.23 6.74
CA VAL A 59 -3.64 -1.57 7.14
C VAL A 59 -3.55 -2.76 8.09
N VAL A 60 -3.79 -2.53 9.36
CA VAL A 60 -3.55 -3.51 10.40
C VAL A 60 -4.81 -3.83 11.20
N GLY A 61 -4.85 -5.03 11.76
CA GLY A 61 -5.97 -5.44 12.60
C GLY A 61 -6.06 -6.95 12.73
N PRO A 62 -6.96 -7.46 13.59
CA PRO A 62 -7.18 -8.88 13.74
C PRO A 62 -7.76 -9.50 12.47
N ARG A 63 -7.76 -10.82 12.42
CA ARG A 63 -8.43 -11.57 11.35
C ARG A 63 -9.91 -11.18 11.28
N SER A 64 -10.47 -11.16 10.10
CA SER A 64 -11.87 -10.77 9.84
C SER A 64 -12.26 -9.36 10.28
N SER A 65 -11.29 -8.45 10.47
CA SER A 65 -11.56 -7.05 10.81
C SER A 65 -11.97 -6.18 9.61
N GLY A 66 -11.90 -6.72 8.38
CA GLY A 66 -12.14 -5.96 7.15
C GLY A 66 -10.88 -5.29 6.56
N ARG A 67 -9.68 -5.56 7.11
CA ARG A 67 -8.42 -5.01 6.59
C ARG A 67 -8.21 -5.27 5.09
N LEU A 68 -8.53 -6.52 4.63
CA LEU A 68 -8.43 -6.88 3.22
C LEU A 68 -9.47 -6.12 2.38
N ALA A 69 -10.69 -5.91 2.89
CA ALA A 69 -11.73 -5.19 2.17
C ALA A 69 -11.32 -3.74 1.86
N VAL A 70 -10.65 -3.04 2.78
CA VAL A 70 -10.09 -1.70 2.55
C VAL A 70 -9.10 -1.73 1.40
N VAL A 71 -8.22 -2.71 1.37
CA VAL A 71 -7.17 -2.82 0.34
C VAL A 71 -7.76 -3.23 -1.01
N VAL A 72 -8.71 -4.17 -1.03
CA VAL A 72 -9.42 -4.57 -2.26
C VAL A 72 -10.18 -3.38 -2.86
N SER A 73 -10.83 -2.55 -2.04
CA SER A 73 -11.47 -1.31 -2.50
C SER A 73 -10.46 -0.34 -3.13
N ALA A 74 -9.28 -0.16 -2.51
CA ALA A 74 -8.22 0.68 -3.07
C ALA A 74 -7.66 0.13 -4.39
N LEU A 75 -7.47 -1.21 -4.49
CA LEU A 75 -7.06 -1.89 -5.73
C LEU A 75 -8.09 -1.71 -6.84
N ALA A 76 -9.38 -1.89 -6.54
CA ALA A 76 -10.46 -1.68 -7.49
C ALA A 76 -10.49 -0.23 -7.99
N GLY A 77 -10.37 0.74 -7.08
CA GLY A 77 -10.30 2.15 -7.43
C GLY A 77 -9.08 2.50 -8.28
N ALA A 78 -7.90 1.97 -7.96
CA ALA A 78 -6.67 2.21 -8.73
C ALA A 78 -6.77 1.61 -10.14
N THR A 79 -7.22 0.36 -10.26
CA THR A 79 -7.36 -0.30 -11.57
C THR A 79 -8.46 0.35 -12.43
N SER A 80 -9.54 0.85 -11.83
CA SER A 80 -10.59 1.58 -12.56
C SER A 80 -10.11 2.92 -13.12
N ARG A 81 -9.11 3.57 -12.48
CA ARG A 81 -8.43 4.77 -13.01
C ARG A 81 -7.39 4.43 -14.09
N GLY A 82 -7.22 3.15 -14.42
CA GLY A 82 -6.25 2.70 -15.43
C GLY A 82 -4.85 2.48 -14.89
N GLU A 83 -4.63 2.56 -13.57
CA GLU A 83 -3.34 2.33 -12.96
C GLU A 83 -2.99 0.83 -12.93
N ALA A 84 -1.72 0.50 -13.16
CA ALA A 84 -1.21 -0.83 -12.87
C ALA A 84 -1.03 -0.97 -11.35
N VAL A 85 -1.40 -2.14 -10.82
CA VAL A 85 -1.25 -2.46 -9.39
C VAL A 85 -0.48 -3.77 -9.22
N ALA A 86 0.13 -3.97 -8.06
CA ALA A 86 0.78 -5.22 -7.73
C ALA A 86 0.32 -5.73 -6.34
N LEU A 87 0.15 -7.04 -6.24
CA LEU A 87 -0.11 -7.74 -4.98
C LEU A 87 0.96 -8.80 -4.77
N VAL A 88 1.67 -8.72 -3.66
CA VAL A 88 2.57 -9.78 -3.16
C VAL A 88 1.83 -10.55 -2.08
N ASP A 89 1.51 -11.81 -2.37
CA ASP A 89 0.70 -12.70 -1.53
C ASP A 89 1.53 -13.94 -1.17
N PRO A 90 2.35 -13.87 -0.12
CA PRO A 90 3.28 -14.94 0.23
C PRO A 90 2.63 -16.25 0.65
N LEU A 91 1.37 -16.22 1.07
CA LEU A 91 0.64 -17.39 1.55
C LEU A 91 -0.47 -17.85 0.61
N ASP A 92 -0.62 -17.15 -0.53
CA ASP A 92 -1.66 -17.46 -1.54
C ASP A 92 -3.08 -17.46 -0.95
N MET A 93 -3.37 -16.43 -0.12
CA MET A 93 -4.63 -16.31 0.62
C MET A 93 -5.62 -15.35 -0.03
N PHE A 94 -5.22 -14.67 -1.09
CA PHE A 94 -6.06 -13.71 -1.78
C PHE A 94 -7.15 -14.42 -2.59
N ASP A 95 -8.39 -14.00 -2.42
CA ASP A 95 -9.51 -14.53 -3.19
C ASP A 95 -9.79 -13.67 -4.43
N PRO A 96 -9.44 -14.17 -5.64
CA PRO A 96 -9.65 -13.43 -6.87
C PRO A 96 -11.14 -13.29 -7.23
N VAL A 97 -12.01 -14.21 -6.79
CA VAL A 97 -13.43 -14.17 -7.11
C VAL A 97 -14.08 -12.99 -6.39
N SER A 98 -13.87 -12.86 -5.08
CA SER A 98 -14.36 -11.74 -4.30
C SER A 98 -13.76 -10.40 -4.74
N ALA A 99 -12.48 -10.38 -5.12
CA ALA A 99 -11.82 -9.18 -5.60
C ALA A 99 -12.37 -8.72 -6.96
N SER A 100 -12.63 -9.65 -7.89
CA SER A 100 -13.30 -9.37 -9.16
C SER A 100 -14.69 -8.82 -8.95
N ALA A 101 -15.47 -9.43 -8.08
CA ALA A 101 -16.81 -8.96 -7.71
C ALA A 101 -16.79 -7.55 -7.08
N SER A 102 -15.67 -7.18 -6.44
CA SER A 102 -15.43 -5.84 -5.87
C SER A 102 -14.93 -4.83 -6.91
N GLY A 103 -14.74 -5.23 -8.17
CA GLY A 103 -14.36 -4.36 -9.27
C GLY A 103 -12.85 -4.27 -9.56
N VAL A 104 -12.03 -5.16 -9.02
CA VAL A 104 -10.60 -5.21 -9.37
C VAL A 104 -10.43 -5.70 -10.82
N ASP A 105 -9.75 -4.91 -11.65
CA ASP A 105 -9.36 -5.31 -13.01
C ASP A 105 -8.04 -6.10 -12.97
N PHE A 106 -8.14 -7.41 -13.14
CA PHE A 106 -6.99 -8.31 -13.15
C PHE A 106 -6.08 -8.14 -14.37
N GLN A 107 -6.51 -7.50 -15.44
CA GLN A 107 -5.64 -7.19 -16.58
C GLN A 107 -4.61 -6.10 -16.25
N ARG A 108 -4.84 -5.36 -15.14
CA ARG A 108 -3.95 -4.32 -14.63
C ARG A 108 -3.24 -4.71 -13.34
N MET A 109 -3.35 -5.99 -12.94
CA MET A 109 -2.82 -6.47 -11.67
C MET A 109 -1.71 -7.50 -11.87
N LEU A 110 -0.53 -7.19 -11.34
CA LEU A 110 0.54 -8.16 -11.15
C LEU A 110 0.32 -8.88 -9.81
N TRP A 111 -0.08 -10.15 -9.86
CA TRP A 111 -0.24 -10.97 -8.66
C TRP A 111 0.92 -11.92 -8.49
N ILE A 112 1.76 -11.67 -7.47
CA ILE A 112 2.92 -12.47 -7.10
C ILE A 112 2.50 -13.39 -5.96
N ARG A 113 2.32 -14.66 -6.30
CA ARG A 113 1.81 -15.70 -5.41
C ARG A 113 2.95 -16.44 -4.75
N GLY A 114 2.82 -16.71 -3.47
CA GLY A 114 3.67 -17.64 -2.74
C GLY A 114 3.21 -19.09 -2.91
N GLU A 115 3.81 -19.97 -2.12
CA GLU A 115 3.35 -21.35 -2.04
C GLU A 115 2.05 -21.38 -1.20
N ALA A 116 0.99 -21.91 -1.78
CA ALA A 116 -0.30 -22.00 -1.10
C ALA A 116 -0.14 -22.69 0.27
N ALA A 117 -0.64 -22.05 1.31
CA ALA A 117 -0.76 -22.66 2.65
C ALA A 117 -1.74 -23.83 2.67
N SER A 118 -2.25 -24.23 1.52
CA SER A 118 -3.36 -25.16 1.29
C SER A 118 -3.01 -26.64 1.43
N SER A 119 -1.80 -26.99 1.80
CA SER A 119 -1.60 -28.37 2.25
C SER A 119 -2.00 -28.45 3.71
N ALA A 120 -3.23 -28.73 3.94
CA ALA A 120 -3.87 -28.96 5.26
C ALA A 120 -3.25 -30.11 6.09
N ARG A 121 -1.95 -30.26 6.12
CA ARG A 121 -1.18 -31.21 6.93
C ARG A 121 0.27 -30.78 7.10
N VAL A 122 0.51 -29.54 7.45
CA VAL A 122 1.87 -29.15 7.82
C VAL A 122 2.05 -29.44 9.30
N SER A 123 2.88 -30.42 9.59
CA SER A 123 3.31 -30.76 10.95
C SER A 123 3.98 -29.54 11.58
N LEU A 124 3.58 -29.16 12.78
CA LEU A 124 4.00 -27.96 13.52
C LEU A 124 5.51 -27.70 13.61
N SER A 125 6.33 -28.69 13.33
CA SER A 125 7.80 -28.60 13.38
C SER A 125 8.49 -28.23 12.07
N CYS A 126 7.81 -28.43 10.91
CA CYS A 126 8.37 -28.10 9.60
C CYS A 126 8.01 -26.68 9.12
N GLU A 127 7.04 -26.05 9.76
CA GLU A 127 6.39 -24.80 9.31
C GLU A 127 7.28 -23.56 9.37
N TYR A 128 8.12 -23.43 10.41
CA TYR A 128 8.88 -22.21 10.63
C TYR A 128 9.89 -21.90 9.52
N GLY A 129 10.60 -22.91 9.02
CA GLY A 129 11.59 -22.70 7.96
C GLY A 129 10.95 -22.33 6.62
N THR A 130 9.79 -22.91 6.31
CA THR A 130 9.06 -22.68 5.06
C THR A 130 8.45 -21.28 5.07
N LEU A 131 7.80 -20.89 6.19
CA LEU A 131 7.17 -19.58 6.34
C LEU A 131 8.22 -18.45 6.28
N GLN A 132 9.38 -18.62 6.90
CA GLN A 132 10.48 -17.66 6.82
C GLN A 132 10.97 -17.50 5.37
N LYS A 133 11.14 -18.60 4.64
CA LYS A 133 11.53 -18.57 3.22
C LYS A 133 10.49 -17.87 2.35
N SER A 134 9.19 -18.12 2.59
CA SER A 134 8.11 -17.42 1.86
C SER A 134 8.13 -15.93 2.14
N LEU A 135 8.34 -15.52 3.39
CA LEU A 135 8.46 -14.12 3.76
C LEU A 135 9.70 -13.46 3.12
N ASP A 136 10.85 -14.13 3.13
CA ASP A 136 12.08 -13.61 2.52
C ASP A 136 11.92 -13.45 0.99
N ARG A 137 11.22 -14.38 0.33
CA ARG A 137 10.87 -14.28 -1.09
C ARG A 137 9.91 -13.11 -1.35
N ALA A 138 8.90 -12.94 -0.50
CA ALA A 138 7.95 -11.84 -0.60
C ALA A 138 8.63 -10.48 -0.47
N VAL A 139 9.53 -10.31 0.49
CA VAL A 139 10.32 -9.07 0.67
C VAL A 139 11.20 -8.80 -0.55
N LYS A 140 11.83 -9.83 -1.12
CA LYS A 140 12.63 -9.69 -2.36
C LYS A 140 11.74 -9.29 -3.54
N ALA A 141 10.60 -9.95 -3.71
CA ALA A 141 9.65 -9.63 -4.77
C ALA A 141 9.12 -8.19 -4.63
N LEU A 142 8.73 -7.79 -3.42
CA LEU A 142 8.31 -6.42 -3.12
C LEU A 142 9.39 -5.40 -3.52
N ASN A 143 10.65 -5.65 -3.14
CA ASN A 143 11.76 -4.77 -3.49
C ASN A 143 11.94 -4.63 -5.00
N ILE A 144 11.84 -5.73 -5.75
CA ILE A 144 11.94 -5.74 -7.23
C ILE A 144 10.79 -4.91 -7.85
N VAL A 145 9.56 -5.12 -7.39
CA VAL A 145 8.38 -4.41 -7.89
C VAL A 145 8.50 -2.90 -7.63
N LEU A 146 8.93 -2.51 -6.42
CA LEU A 146 9.11 -1.11 -6.07
C LEU A 146 10.24 -0.45 -6.88
N GLN A 147 11.33 -1.17 -7.15
CA GLN A 147 12.42 -0.69 -7.99
C GLN A 147 12.03 -0.58 -9.47
N ALA A 148 11.20 -1.49 -9.97
CA ALA A 148 10.71 -1.42 -11.35
C ALA A 148 9.84 -0.19 -11.60
N GLY A 149 9.10 0.27 -10.59
CA GLY A 149 8.19 1.40 -10.71
C GLY A 149 7.02 1.14 -11.66
N GLY A 150 6.26 2.20 -12.00
CA GLY A 150 5.14 2.11 -12.93
C GLY A 150 3.85 1.57 -12.32
N PHE A 151 3.82 1.28 -11.03
CA PHE A 151 2.63 0.86 -10.30
C PHE A 151 2.05 2.04 -9.51
N GLY A 152 0.74 2.24 -9.59
CA GLY A 152 0.05 3.22 -8.76
C GLY A 152 -0.09 2.74 -7.30
N LEU A 153 -0.35 1.45 -7.11
CA LEU A 153 -0.50 0.83 -5.79
C LEU A 153 0.19 -0.54 -5.77
N VAL A 154 1.02 -0.76 -4.77
CA VAL A 154 1.65 -2.06 -4.47
C VAL A 154 1.20 -2.51 -3.08
N VAL A 155 0.73 -3.72 -2.98
CA VAL A 155 0.25 -4.33 -1.73
C VAL A 155 1.11 -5.53 -1.39
N VAL A 156 1.44 -5.72 -0.11
CA VAL A 156 1.95 -6.99 0.40
C VAL A 156 1.06 -7.48 1.53
N ASP A 157 0.53 -8.69 1.39
CA ASP A 157 -0.34 -9.30 2.40
C ASP A 157 0.45 -10.16 3.37
N LEU A 158 0.72 -9.59 4.54
CA LEU A 158 1.32 -10.28 5.69
C LEU A 158 0.31 -10.58 6.78
N GLY A 159 -0.97 -10.44 6.48
CA GLY A 159 -2.05 -10.49 7.46
C GLY A 159 -2.14 -11.81 8.22
N GLU A 160 -1.81 -12.91 7.57
CA GLU A 160 -1.83 -14.24 8.18
C GLU A 160 -0.41 -14.75 8.52
N VAL A 161 0.64 -13.95 8.26
CA VAL A 161 2.00 -14.28 8.67
C VAL A 161 2.16 -14.02 10.17
N ALA A 162 2.65 -15.01 10.91
CA ALA A 162 2.86 -14.89 12.34
C ALA A 162 3.83 -13.74 12.67
N MET A 163 3.45 -12.87 13.61
CA MET A 163 4.27 -11.71 14.02
C MET A 163 5.67 -12.11 14.51
N THR A 164 5.81 -13.30 15.11
CA THR A 164 7.10 -13.87 15.51
C THR A 164 8.03 -14.10 14.32
N THR A 165 7.48 -14.44 13.15
CA THR A 165 8.23 -14.60 11.90
C THR A 165 8.60 -13.24 11.32
N ILE A 166 7.66 -12.30 11.27
CA ILE A 166 7.87 -10.94 10.77
C ILE A 166 8.94 -10.20 11.59
N LYS A 167 8.89 -10.32 12.92
CA LYS A 167 9.87 -9.68 13.83
C LYS A 167 11.32 -10.21 13.68
N ARG A 168 11.53 -11.32 12.99
CA ARG A 168 12.87 -11.80 12.62
C ARG A 168 13.50 -11.05 11.46
N LEU A 169 12.68 -10.36 10.66
CA LEU A 169 13.22 -9.47 9.63
C LEU A 169 13.93 -8.30 10.31
N PRO A 170 15.17 -7.99 9.89
CA PRO A 170 15.86 -6.81 10.40
C PRO A 170 15.03 -5.54 10.12
N TYR A 171 14.98 -4.62 11.08
CA TYR A 171 14.27 -3.34 10.89
C TYR A 171 14.78 -2.57 9.66
N THR A 172 16.06 -2.73 9.33
CA THR A 172 16.68 -2.16 8.14
C THR A 172 16.01 -2.61 6.84
N THR A 173 15.29 -3.73 6.83
CA THR A 173 14.49 -4.19 5.67
C THR A 173 13.43 -3.15 5.30
N TRP A 174 12.67 -2.68 6.29
CA TRP A 174 11.62 -1.67 6.10
C TRP A 174 12.19 -0.31 5.73
N VAL A 175 13.31 0.08 6.34
CA VAL A 175 14.04 1.32 6.01
C VAL A 175 14.53 1.30 4.57
N ARG A 176 15.04 0.16 4.08
CA ARG A 176 15.48 0.01 2.69
C ARG A 176 14.32 0.10 1.71
N LEU A 177 13.21 -0.60 1.99
CA LEU A 177 12.00 -0.53 1.16
C LEU A 177 11.44 0.90 1.12
N HIS A 178 11.45 1.61 2.26
CA HIS A 178 11.04 3.01 2.30
C HIS A 178 11.91 3.90 1.39
N ARG A 179 13.24 3.72 1.42
CA ARG A 179 14.14 4.48 0.55
C ARG A 179 13.94 4.20 -0.95
N VAL A 180 13.56 2.95 -1.28
CA VAL A 180 13.29 2.58 -2.68
C VAL A 180 12.04 3.27 -3.20
N ILE A 181 11.01 3.41 -2.37
CA ILE A 181 9.73 4.01 -2.78
C ILE A 181 9.72 5.54 -2.66
N GLU A 182 10.60 6.11 -1.83
CA GLU A 182 10.65 7.56 -1.57
C GLU A 182 10.76 8.37 -2.86
N GLY A 183 9.89 9.37 -3.02
CA GLY A 183 9.83 10.21 -4.23
C GLY A 183 9.20 9.55 -5.45
N SER A 184 8.74 8.30 -5.36
CA SER A 184 8.02 7.63 -6.47
C SER A 184 6.53 7.96 -6.49
N GLU A 185 5.87 7.73 -7.62
CA GLU A 185 4.41 7.84 -7.76
C GLU A 185 3.66 6.57 -7.28
N THR A 186 4.34 5.63 -6.64
CA THR A 186 3.78 4.39 -6.13
C THR A 186 3.38 4.54 -4.67
N ALA A 187 2.17 4.14 -4.29
CA ALA A 187 1.82 3.89 -2.90
C ALA A 187 2.11 2.43 -2.55
N CYS A 188 2.66 2.16 -1.38
CA CYS A 188 2.85 0.79 -0.91
C CYS A 188 2.08 0.55 0.38
N VAL A 189 1.29 -0.52 0.43
CA VAL A 189 0.46 -0.90 1.58
C VAL A 189 0.87 -2.27 2.10
N LEU A 190 1.20 -2.31 3.39
CA LEU A 190 1.41 -3.55 4.13
C LEU A 190 0.11 -3.93 4.86
N ILE A 191 -0.37 -5.14 4.64
CA ILE A 191 -1.45 -5.72 5.44
C ILE A 191 -0.82 -6.51 6.57
N GLY A 192 -1.24 -6.28 7.82
CA GLY A 192 -0.68 -6.96 8.97
C GLY A 192 -1.65 -7.11 10.14
N SER A 193 -1.24 -7.85 11.16
CA SER A 193 -1.97 -7.88 12.43
C SER A 193 -1.65 -6.68 13.32
N GLU A 194 -0.42 -6.17 13.23
CA GLU A 194 0.12 -5.04 14.00
C GLU A 194 1.00 -4.14 13.10
N PRO A 195 1.24 -2.86 13.48
CA PRO A 195 2.15 -1.98 12.75
C PRO A 195 3.60 -2.50 12.76
N ILE A 196 4.23 -2.53 11.60
CA ILE A 196 5.57 -3.11 11.39
C ILE A 196 6.55 -2.07 10.87
N ALA A 197 6.18 -1.36 9.80
CA ALA A 197 7.11 -0.52 9.04
C ALA A 197 7.31 0.86 9.65
N ARG A 198 6.31 1.41 10.33
CA ARG A 198 6.35 2.73 11.00
C ARG A 198 6.97 3.86 10.15
N SER A 199 6.65 3.88 8.85
CA SER A 199 7.18 4.87 7.91
C SER A 199 6.72 6.29 8.28
N ALA A 200 7.63 7.25 8.34
CA ALA A 200 7.36 8.61 8.80
C ALA A 200 6.30 9.36 7.96
N GLY A 201 6.28 9.13 6.64
CA GLY A 201 5.34 9.79 5.72
C GLY A 201 4.11 8.95 5.37
N GLY A 202 4.07 7.69 5.77
CA GLY A 202 2.95 6.80 5.50
C GLY A 202 1.82 6.93 6.51
N VAL A 203 0.69 6.31 6.21
CA VAL A 203 -0.47 6.23 7.12
C VAL A 203 -0.58 4.83 7.72
N THR A 204 -1.14 4.74 8.92
CA THR A 204 -1.48 3.46 9.55
C THR A 204 -2.96 3.46 9.89
N ILE A 205 -3.70 2.57 9.23
CA ILE A 205 -5.13 2.36 9.43
C ILE A 205 -5.29 1.12 10.31
N GLN A 206 -5.82 1.28 11.49
CA GLN A 206 -6.14 0.18 12.39
C GLN A 206 -7.59 -0.23 12.20
N MET A 207 -7.81 -1.49 11.86
CA MET A 207 -9.11 -2.11 11.75
C MET A 207 -9.46 -2.82 13.07
N ALA A 208 -10.69 -2.63 13.54
CA ALA A 208 -11.22 -3.31 14.71
C ALA A 208 -12.41 -4.20 14.33
N ALA A 209 -12.87 -5.02 15.27
CA ALA A 209 -14.06 -5.82 15.08
C ALA A 209 -15.27 -4.95 14.69
N GLY A 210 -16.18 -5.49 13.87
CA GLY A 210 -17.33 -4.74 13.35
C GLY A 210 -16.97 -3.71 12.26
N GLN A 211 -15.82 -3.90 11.60
CA GLN A 211 -15.38 -3.09 10.45
C GLN A 211 -15.17 -1.60 10.80
N ASN A 212 -14.76 -1.34 12.00
CA ASN A 212 -14.41 0.00 12.44
C ASN A 212 -12.95 0.28 12.10
N ALA A 213 -12.70 1.31 11.30
CA ALA A 213 -11.38 1.80 10.97
C ALA A 213 -11.02 3.01 11.85
N ARG A 214 -9.78 3.04 12.31
CA ARG A 214 -9.19 4.18 13.00
C ARG A 214 -7.86 4.51 12.35
N VAL A 215 -7.64 5.75 12.01
CA VAL A 215 -6.33 6.22 11.55
C VAL A 215 -5.49 6.51 12.78
N ILE A 216 -4.47 5.68 13.05
CA ILE A 216 -3.60 5.83 14.21
C ILE A 216 -2.32 6.59 13.91
N ARG A 217 -2.02 6.78 12.62
CA ARG A 217 -0.89 7.60 12.16
C ARG A 217 -1.19 8.14 10.77
N ALA A 218 -1.15 9.46 10.64
CA ALA A 218 -1.16 10.19 9.39
C ALA A 218 -0.43 11.53 9.60
N ARG A 219 -0.15 12.24 8.50
CA ARG A 219 0.56 13.52 8.52
C ARG A 219 -0.17 14.61 9.32
N LYS A 220 -1.50 14.52 9.38
CA LYS A 220 -2.39 15.42 10.14
C LYS A 220 -3.51 14.58 10.75
N VAL A 221 -3.31 14.00 11.92
CA VAL A 221 -4.41 13.32 12.63
C VAL A 221 -4.95 14.27 13.69
N GLU A 222 -6.13 14.80 13.45
CA GLU A 222 -6.81 15.69 14.41
C GLU A 222 -7.89 15.00 15.25
N SER A 223 -8.24 13.74 15.02
CA SER A 223 -9.30 13.10 15.81
C SER A 223 -9.19 11.59 15.97
N ASP A 224 -9.48 11.15 17.19
CA ASP A 224 -9.53 9.76 17.65
C ASP A 224 -10.87 9.06 17.27
N GLN A 225 -11.57 9.54 16.24
CA GLN A 225 -12.87 9.02 15.87
C GLN A 225 -12.76 7.78 14.97
N HIS A 226 -13.55 6.75 15.27
CA HIS A 226 -13.71 5.57 14.44
C HIS A 226 -14.56 5.85 13.19
N VAL A 227 -14.17 5.24 12.08
CA VAL A 227 -14.94 5.25 10.83
C VAL A 227 -15.46 3.84 10.57
N ARG A 228 -16.74 3.71 10.30
CA ARG A 228 -17.31 2.44 9.85
C ARG A 228 -16.99 2.23 8.38
N VAL A 229 -16.34 1.11 8.09
CA VAL A 229 -16.04 0.70 6.71
C VAL A 229 -17.20 -0.17 6.23
N PRO A 230 -18.01 0.28 5.26
CA PRO A 230 -19.03 -0.60 4.68
C PRO A 230 -18.32 -1.71 3.91
N LEU A 231 -18.57 -2.98 4.23
CA LEU A 231 -18.19 -4.06 3.34
C LEU A 231 -19.10 -3.99 2.11
N SER A 232 -18.51 -4.04 0.94
CA SER A 232 -19.24 -4.47 -0.26
C SER A 232 -19.80 -5.86 0.00
N ALA A 233 -21.07 -6.10 -0.35
CA ALA A 233 -21.74 -7.38 -0.17
C ALA A 233 -21.05 -8.57 -0.89
N ALA A 234 -19.99 -8.33 -1.64
CA ALA A 234 -19.17 -9.30 -2.36
C ALA A 234 -18.01 -9.89 -1.54
N ALA A 235 -17.85 -9.50 -0.27
CA ALA A 235 -16.69 -9.91 0.55
C ALA A 235 -17.10 -10.87 1.72
N CYS A 236 -18.18 -11.62 1.55
CA CYS A 236 -18.56 -12.75 2.43
C CYS A 236 -18.30 -14.08 1.78
#